data_dee129fb4e357be2bd1ce3d365458d3b
#
_entry.id   dee129fb4e357be2bd1ce3d365458d3b
#
_cell.length_a   1.000
_cell.length_b   1.000
_cell.length_c   1.000
_cell.angle_alpha   90.00
_cell.angle_beta   90.00
_cell.angle_gamma   90.00
#
_symmetry.space_group_name_H-M   'P 1'
#
loop_
_entity.id
_entity.type
_entity.pdbx_description
1 polymer ?
#
loop_
_entity_poly.entity_id
_entity_poly.type
_entity_poly.pdbx_seq_one_letter_code
_entity_poly.pdbx_strand_id
1 'polypeptide(L)'
;REFYCDVIMDEASKMNKLVRNLLTLNQLESGRDEMTVERFDIVTLIRGVLQSMDIMIQQKEAKVSFDAEKPVYVWADEFQIEEVITNYLSNALNHVNEKRIIQVKIQEKNGIVRVSVFNTGKNIPENELDNIWIKFYKVDKARTRAYGGNGIGLSIVKAIMDRHEKKCGAINRPDGVEFWFELDCNSLEKGTE
;
A
#
# COMPACT_ATOMS: atom_id res chain seq x y z
N ARG A 1 -19.84 -31.54 -1.50
CA ARG A 1 -18.61 -31.76 -0.69
C ARG A 1 -17.47 -30.83 -1.12
N GLU A 2 -17.20 -30.65 -2.39
CA GLU A 2 -16.16 -29.74 -2.94
C GLU A 2 -16.40 -28.29 -2.53
N PHE A 3 -17.60 -27.76 -2.66
CA PHE A 3 -17.96 -26.39 -2.29
C PHE A 3 -17.61 -26.03 -0.81
N TYR A 4 -17.84 -26.94 0.12
CA TYR A 4 -17.48 -26.67 1.54
C TYR A 4 -15.97 -26.69 1.77
N CYS A 5 -15.24 -27.52 1.03
CA CYS A 5 -13.78 -27.55 1.09
C CYS A 5 -13.20 -26.25 0.57
N ASP A 6 -13.71 -25.71 -0.52
CA ASP A 6 -13.26 -24.45 -1.12
C ASP A 6 -13.52 -23.29 -0.16
N VAL A 7 -14.69 -23.23 0.47
CA VAL A 7 -15.01 -22.20 1.47
C VAL A 7 -14.06 -22.29 2.69
N ILE A 8 -13.77 -23.49 3.19
CA ILE A 8 -12.85 -23.70 4.31
C ILE A 8 -11.43 -23.26 3.93
N MET A 9 -10.96 -23.60 2.73
CA MET A 9 -9.64 -23.23 2.24
C MET A 9 -9.50 -21.71 2.09
N ASP A 10 -10.54 -21.05 1.61
CA ASP A 10 -10.59 -19.58 1.45
C ASP A 10 -10.53 -18.88 2.81
N GLU A 11 -11.30 -19.35 3.80
CA GLU A 11 -11.28 -18.80 5.15
C GLU A 11 -9.95 -19.07 5.86
N ALA A 12 -9.36 -20.25 5.70
CA ALA A 12 -8.04 -20.59 6.23
C ALA A 12 -6.96 -19.68 5.61
N SER A 13 -7.02 -19.39 4.32
CA SER A 13 -6.12 -18.46 3.63
C SER A 13 -6.24 -17.03 4.16
N LYS A 14 -7.46 -16.54 4.38
CA LYS A 14 -7.73 -15.22 4.98
C LYS A 14 -7.17 -15.13 6.41
N MET A 15 -7.35 -16.19 7.22
CA MET A 15 -6.80 -16.27 8.57
C MET A 15 -5.27 -16.24 8.56
N ASN A 16 -4.63 -17.01 7.68
CA ASN A 16 -3.18 -17.01 7.54
C ASN A 16 -2.64 -15.62 7.18
N LYS A 17 -3.29 -14.93 6.23
CA LYS A 17 -2.92 -13.55 5.87
C LYS A 17 -3.09 -12.60 7.05
N LEU A 18 -4.15 -12.73 7.83
CA LEU A 18 -4.38 -11.93 9.03
C LEU A 18 -3.27 -12.12 10.06
N VAL A 19 -2.92 -13.37 10.36
CA VAL A 19 -1.86 -13.70 11.32
C VAL A 19 -0.51 -13.15 10.86
N ARG A 20 -0.14 -13.32 9.60
CA ARG A 20 1.09 -12.75 9.03
C ARG A 20 1.13 -11.23 9.17
N ASN A 21 0.05 -10.54 8.79
CA ASN A 21 -0.03 -9.08 8.90
C ASN A 21 0.10 -8.61 10.36
N LEU A 22 -0.50 -9.32 11.31
CA LEU A 22 -0.37 -9.03 12.74
C LEU A 22 1.06 -9.21 13.25
N LEU A 23 1.74 -10.28 12.81
CA LEU A 23 3.14 -10.51 13.14
C LEU A 23 4.04 -9.43 12.57
N THR A 24 3.86 -9.07 11.29
CA THR A 24 4.60 -7.98 10.65
C THR A 24 4.39 -6.66 11.41
N LEU A 25 3.15 -6.33 11.73
CA LEU A 25 2.83 -5.09 12.45
C LEU A 25 3.48 -5.08 13.86
N ASN A 26 3.45 -6.19 14.56
CA ASN A 26 4.08 -6.34 15.88
C ASN A 26 5.60 -6.19 15.81
N GLN A 27 6.25 -6.73 14.78
CA GLN A 27 7.68 -6.57 14.53
C GLN A 27 8.03 -5.10 14.26
N LEU A 28 7.27 -4.44 13.37
CA LEU A 28 7.45 -3.02 13.05
C LEU A 28 7.31 -2.13 14.30
N GLU A 29 6.31 -2.38 15.14
CA GLU A 29 6.04 -1.59 16.35
C GLU A 29 7.05 -1.85 17.48
N SER A 30 7.54 -3.09 17.57
CA SER A 30 8.53 -3.43 18.60
C SER A 30 9.92 -2.82 18.33
N GLY A 31 10.19 -2.37 17.10
CA GLY A 31 11.47 -1.79 16.68
C GLY A 31 12.65 -2.75 16.81
N ARG A 32 12.40 -4.06 16.93
CA ARG A 32 13.46 -5.07 17.16
C ARG A 32 14.24 -5.44 15.91
N ASP A 33 13.62 -5.26 14.73
CA ASP A 33 14.29 -5.53 13.48
C ASP A 33 15.09 -4.29 13.04
N GLU A 34 16.36 -4.50 12.66
CA GLU A 34 17.17 -3.44 12.08
C GLU A 34 16.61 -3.06 10.70
N MET A 35 16.36 -1.76 10.52
CA MET A 35 15.96 -1.21 9.23
C MET A 35 17.19 -1.01 8.37
N THR A 36 17.22 -1.61 7.19
CA THR A 36 18.32 -1.49 6.24
C THR A 36 18.02 -0.43 5.20
N VAL A 37 18.41 0.81 5.46
CA VAL A 37 18.24 1.91 4.52
C VAL A 37 19.33 1.86 3.44
N GLU A 38 18.93 1.70 2.19
CA GLU A 38 19.81 1.66 1.03
C GLU A 38 19.23 2.49 -0.13
N ARG A 39 20.07 2.73 -1.15
CA ARG A 39 19.65 3.44 -2.35
C ARG A 39 19.20 2.44 -3.41
N PHE A 40 17.95 2.56 -3.85
CA PHE A 40 17.38 1.71 -4.89
C PHE A 40 16.51 2.49 -5.87
N ASP A 41 16.19 1.87 -7.00
CA ASP A 41 15.29 2.44 -8.02
C ASP A 41 13.84 2.09 -7.73
N ILE A 42 13.07 3.09 -7.29
CA ILE A 42 11.64 2.93 -6.96
C ILE A 42 10.78 2.57 -8.18
N VAL A 43 11.21 2.96 -9.40
CA VAL A 43 10.49 2.59 -10.64
C VAL A 43 10.58 1.09 -10.88
N THR A 44 11.76 0.51 -10.72
CA THR A 44 11.98 -0.93 -10.83
C THR A 44 11.19 -1.69 -9.78
N LEU A 45 11.18 -1.22 -8.53
CA LEU A 45 10.40 -1.83 -7.46
C LEU A 45 8.89 -1.82 -7.76
N ILE A 46 8.31 -0.67 -8.15
CA ILE A 46 6.89 -0.57 -8.51
C ILE A 46 6.54 -1.52 -9.65
N ARG A 47 7.37 -1.61 -10.69
CA ARG A 47 7.15 -2.54 -11.81
C ARG A 47 7.17 -4.00 -11.35
N GLY A 48 8.10 -4.36 -10.46
CA GLY A 48 8.16 -5.70 -9.85
C GLY A 48 6.88 -6.05 -9.09
N VAL A 49 6.37 -5.13 -8.27
CA VAL A 49 5.12 -5.33 -7.54
C VAL A 49 3.92 -5.45 -8.50
N LEU A 50 3.81 -4.58 -9.51
CA LEU A 50 2.75 -4.67 -10.52
C LEU A 50 2.76 -6.01 -11.26
N GLN A 51 3.96 -6.50 -11.61
CA GLN A 51 4.12 -7.81 -12.25
C GLN A 51 3.71 -8.95 -11.31
N SER A 52 4.07 -8.91 -10.05
CA SER A 52 3.68 -9.93 -9.06
C SER A 52 2.17 -9.97 -8.81
N MET A 53 1.48 -8.85 -9.02
CA MET A 53 0.04 -8.70 -8.84
C MET A 53 -0.76 -8.87 -10.14
N ASP A 54 -0.13 -9.19 -11.27
CA ASP A 54 -0.77 -9.23 -12.60
C ASP A 54 -2.01 -10.14 -12.64
N ILE A 55 -1.94 -11.32 -12.04
CA ILE A 55 -3.09 -12.24 -11.97
C ILE A 55 -4.29 -11.58 -11.27
N MET A 56 -4.04 -10.88 -10.17
CA MET A 56 -5.09 -10.20 -9.41
C MET A 56 -5.66 -9.00 -10.19
N ILE A 57 -4.79 -8.26 -10.88
CA ILE A 57 -5.17 -7.15 -11.76
C ILE A 57 -6.08 -7.64 -12.88
N GLN A 58 -5.73 -8.76 -13.53
CA GLN A 58 -6.54 -9.38 -14.59
C GLN A 58 -7.87 -9.90 -14.07
N GLN A 59 -7.88 -10.60 -12.92
CA GLN A 59 -9.12 -11.11 -12.31
C GLN A 59 -10.10 -9.98 -11.95
N LYS A 60 -9.59 -8.81 -11.56
CA LYS A 60 -10.39 -7.62 -11.29
C LYS A 60 -10.70 -6.79 -12.55
N GLU A 61 -10.14 -7.18 -13.69
CA GLU A 61 -10.21 -6.43 -14.95
C GLU A 61 -9.81 -4.95 -14.76
N ALA A 62 -8.84 -4.69 -13.86
CA ALA A 62 -8.40 -3.35 -13.54
C ALA A 62 -7.50 -2.79 -14.65
N LYS A 63 -7.71 -1.52 -14.99
CA LYS A 63 -6.88 -0.77 -15.94
C LYS A 63 -5.83 -0.02 -15.13
N VAL A 64 -4.64 -0.60 -15.02
CA VAL A 64 -3.54 0.01 -14.27
C VAL A 64 -2.63 0.78 -15.22
N SER A 65 -2.32 2.03 -14.88
CA SER A 65 -1.34 2.86 -15.58
C SER A 65 -0.18 3.25 -14.68
N PHE A 66 1.04 3.14 -15.21
CA PHE A 66 2.29 3.58 -14.59
C PHE A 66 3.29 4.00 -15.68
N ASP A 67 3.42 5.29 -15.89
CA ASP A 67 4.15 5.88 -17.03
C ASP A 67 5.51 6.48 -16.61
N ALA A 68 6.32 5.73 -15.85
CA ALA A 68 7.68 6.15 -15.51
C ALA A 68 8.69 5.54 -16.48
N GLU A 69 9.36 6.37 -17.29
CA GLU A 69 10.34 5.92 -18.29
C GLU A 69 11.77 5.85 -17.72
N LYS A 70 12.09 6.70 -16.75
CA LYS A 70 13.45 6.84 -16.21
C LYS A 70 13.53 6.29 -14.79
N PRO A 71 14.66 5.72 -14.38
CA PRO A 71 14.87 5.32 -13.00
C PRO A 71 14.80 6.53 -12.07
N VAL A 72 14.21 6.34 -10.89
CA VAL A 72 14.12 7.32 -9.82
C VAL A 72 14.67 6.67 -8.56
N TYR A 73 15.79 7.20 -8.05
CA TYR A 73 16.46 6.62 -6.89
C TYR A 73 16.01 7.27 -5.60
N VAL A 74 15.77 6.43 -4.59
CA VAL A 74 15.34 6.83 -3.25
C VAL A 74 16.16 6.13 -2.18
N TRP A 75 16.11 6.64 -0.95
CA TRP A 75 16.76 6.04 0.23
C TRP A 75 15.69 5.52 1.18
N ALA A 76 15.61 4.21 1.35
CA ALA A 76 14.68 3.56 2.27
C ALA A 76 15.07 2.08 2.47
N ASP A 77 14.33 1.37 3.29
CA ASP A 77 14.34 -0.09 3.34
C ASP A 77 13.46 -0.63 2.21
N GLU A 78 14.09 -1.21 1.17
CA GLU A 78 13.42 -1.63 -0.06
C GLU A 78 12.29 -2.63 0.22
N PHE A 79 12.51 -3.61 1.13
CA PHE A 79 11.50 -4.61 1.49
C PHE A 79 10.29 -3.97 2.19
N GLN A 80 10.51 -3.01 3.07
CA GLN A 80 9.42 -2.31 3.74
C GLN A 80 8.64 -1.43 2.76
N ILE A 81 9.31 -0.79 1.79
CA ILE A 81 8.64 0.02 0.77
C ILE A 81 7.88 -0.87 -0.23
N GLU A 82 8.38 -2.05 -0.56
CA GLU A 82 7.61 -3.05 -1.33
C GLU A 82 6.29 -3.39 -0.64
N GLU A 83 6.31 -3.57 0.69
CA GLU A 83 5.10 -3.83 1.49
C GLU A 83 4.12 -2.64 1.44
N VAL A 84 4.62 -1.39 1.49
CA VAL A 84 3.79 -0.18 1.34
C VAL A 84 3.07 -0.17 -0.01
N ILE A 85 3.82 -0.38 -1.10
CA ILE A 85 3.27 -0.37 -2.47
C ILE A 85 2.25 -1.50 -2.64
N THR A 86 2.55 -2.70 -2.15
CA THR A 86 1.67 -3.87 -2.20
C THR A 86 0.35 -3.61 -1.46
N ASN A 87 0.41 -2.99 -0.27
CA ASN A 87 -0.79 -2.64 0.49
C ASN A 87 -1.64 -1.59 -0.22
N TYR A 88 -1.04 -0.56 -0.82
CA TYR A 88 -1.77 0.46 -1.56
C TYR A 88 -2.43 -0.11 -2.82
N LEU A 89 -1.71 -0.92 -3.61
CA LEU A 89 -2.25 -1.56 -4.81
C LEU A 89 -3.35 -2.57 -4.47
N SER A 90 -3.15 -3.39 -3.42
CA SER A 90 -4.17 -4.32 -2.93
C SER A 90 -5.43 -3.58 -2.48
N ASN A 91 -5.25 -2.46 -1.76
CA ASN A 91 -6.36 -1.60 -1.35
C ASN A 91 -7.10 -1.02 -2.57
N ALA A 92 -6.37 -0.49 -3.55
CA ALA A 92 -6.93 0.03 -4.80
C ALA A 92 -7.75 -1.03 -5.55
N LEU A 93 -7.22 -2.25 -5.72
CA LEU A 93 -7.92 -3.36 -6.38
C LEU A 93 -9.18 -3.81 -5.64
N ASN A 94 -9.21 -3.69 -4.31
CA ASN A 94 -10.37 -4.06 -3.51
C ASN A 94 -11.47 -2.98 -3.50
N HIS A 95 -11.13 -1.73 -3.77
CA HIS A 95 -12.06 -0.59 -3.66
C HIS A 95 -12.38 0.09 -5.00
N VAL A 96 -11.72 -0.32 -6.09
CA VAL A 96 -12.01 0.20 -7.43
C VAL A 96 -13.47 -0.04 -7.82
N ASN A 97 -14.09 0.97 -8.45
CA ASN A 97 -15.48 0.89 -8.93
C ASN A 97 -15.58 0.28 -10.34
N GLU A 98 -16.73 0.43 -11.00
CA GLU A 98 -17.00 -0.09 -12.34
C GLU A 98 -16.08 0.49 -13.44
N LYS A 99 -15.52 1.68 -13.25
CA LYS A 99 -14.51 2.27 -14.17
C LYS A 99 -13.21 1.49 -14.18
N ARG A 100 -12.89 0.82 -13.05
CA ARG A 100 -11.73 -0.07 -12.86
C ARG A 100 -10.38 0.57 -13.18
N ILE A 101 -10.24 1.89 -12.94
CA ILE A 101 -9.02 2.64 -13.22
C ILE A 101 -8.17 2.73 -11.94
N ILE A 102 -6.90 2.33 -12.07
CA ILE A 102 -5.87 2.51 -11.06
C ILE A 102 -4.69 3.23 -11.72
N GLN A 103 -4.18 4.27 -11.07
CA GLN A 103 -3.06 5.04 -11.59
C GLN A 103 -1.97 5.17 -10.54
N VAL A 104 -0.75 4.75 -10.90
CA VAL A 104 0.44 4.95 -10.08
C VAL A 104 1.24 6.11 -10.65
N LYS A 105 1.66 7.05 -9.81
CA LYS A 105 2.47 8.21 -10.20
C LYS A 105 3.66 8.39 -9.28
N ILE A 106 4.74 8.89 -9.85
CA ILE A 106 5.91 9.39 -9.13
C ILE A 106 6.06 10.87 -9.43
N GLN A 107 6.27 11.65 -8.38
CA GLN A 107 6.57 13.09 -8.48
C GLN A 107 7.79 13.39 -7.64
N GLU A 108 8.79 14.00 -8.25
CA GLU A 108 10.00 14.46 -7.57
C GLU A 108 9.95 15.98 -7.40
N LYS A 109 10.16 16.45 -6.16
CA LYS A 109 10.24 17.88 -5.84
C LYS A 109 11.09 18.13 -4.61
N ASN A 110 12.07 19.03 -4.73
CA ASN A 110 12.89 19.48 -3.60
C ASN A 110 13.59 18.34 -2.82
N GLY A 111 14.12 17.33 -3.52
CA GLY A 111 14.81 16.20 -2.89
C GLY A 111 13.90 15.15 -2.27
N ILE A 112 12.59 15.25 -2.50
CA ILE A 112 11.58 14.31 -2.04
C ILE A 112 10.89 13.69 -3.26
N VAL A 113 10.75 12.38 -3.23
CA VAL A 113 9.94 11.62 -4.17
C VAL A 113 8.63 11.25 -3.49
N ARG A 114 7.51 11.65 -4.11
CA ARG A 114 6.17 11.21 -3.71
C ARG A 114 5.70 10.15 -4.70
N VAL A 115 5.33 8.99 -4.16
CA VAL A 115 4.64 7.94 -4.89
C VAL A 115 3.18 7.98 -4.51
N SER A 116 2.29 7.95 -5.49
CA SER A 116 0.84 7.91 -5.26
C SER A 116 0.18 6.80 -6.05
N VAL A 117 -0.84 6.19 -5.43
CA VAL A 117 -1.73 5.19 -6.02
C VAL A 117 -3.14 5.72 -5.94
N PHE A 118 -3.70 6.07 -7.08
CA PHE A 118 -5.09 6.50 -7.22
C PHE A 118 -5.94 5.34 -7.71
N ASN A 119 -7.14 5.20 -7.19
CA ASN A 119 -8.17 4.33 -7.77
C ASN A 119 -9.51 5.06 -7.89
N THR A 120 -10.21 4.80 -8.97
CA THR A 120 -11.62 5.20 -9.09
C THR A 120 -12.47 4.44 -8.08
N GLY A 121 -13.36 5.14 -7.39
CA GLY A 121 -14.19 4.54 -6.35
C GLY A 121 -14.90 5.57 -5.50
N LYS A 122 -15.53 5.08 -4.44
CA LYS A 122 -16.23 5.93 -3.47
C LYS A 122 -15.19 6.67 -2.61
N ASN A 123 -15.41 7.96 -2.40
CA ASN A 123 -14.61 8.76 -1.48
C ASN A 123 -14.73 8.24 -0.04
N ILE A 124 -13.67 8.42 0.72
CA ILE A 124 -13.66 8.19 2.16
C ILE A 124 -14.36 9.39 2.82
N PRO A 125 -15.32 9.19 3.74
CA PRO A 125 -15.89 10.31 4.50
C PRO A 125 -14.77 11.13 5.16
N GLU A 126 -14.86 12.46 5.09
CA GLU A 126 -13.81 13.37 5.59
C GLU A 126 -13.46 13.11 7.07
N ASN A 127 -14.47 12.81 7.90
CA ASN A 127 -14.29 12.48 9.31
C ASN A 127 -13.68 11.09 9.57
N GLU A 128 -13.48 10.29 8.53
CA GLU A 128 -12.91 8.95 8.60
C GLU A 128 -11.46 8.89 8.09
N LEU A 129 -10.98 9.93 7.39
CA LEU A 129 -9.65 9.97 6.78
C LEU A 129 -8.51 9.75 7.78
N ASP A 130 -8.65 10.18 9.01
CA ASP A 130 -7.67 9.95 10.07
C ASP A 130 -7.78 8.55 10.68
N ASN A 131 -8.98 7.96 10.63
CA ASN A 131 -9.26 6.68 11.27
C ASN A 131 -8.83 5.47 10.42
N ILE A 132 -8.71 5.62 9.10
CA ILE A 132 -8.34 4.51 8.20
C ILE A 132 -6.97 3.91 8.48
N TRP A 133 -6.10 4.61 9.22
CA TRP A 133 -4.76 4.16 9.62
C TRP A 133 -4.75 3.33 10.91
N ILE A 134 -5.89 3.29 11.61
CA ILE A 134 -6.06 2.54 12.87
C ILE A 134 -6.26 1.05 12.56
N LYS A 135 -5.63 0.19 13.35
CA LYS A 135 -5.76 -1.27 13.24
C LYS A 135 -7.22 -1.71 13.29
N PHE A 136 -7.60 -2.60 12.38
CA PHE A 136 -8.96 -3.17 12.28
C PHE A 136 -10.06 -2.17 11.95
N TYR A 137 -9.69 -0.91 11.68
CA TYR A 137 -10.67 0.08 11.30
C TYR A 137 -11.17 -0.15 9.87
N LYS A 138 -12.45 0.05 9.65
CA LYS A 138 -13.11 -0.12 8.36
C LYS A 138 -14.25 0.88 8.24
N VAL A 139 -14.20 1.68 7.18
CA VAL A 139 -15.23 2.69 6.85
C VAL A 139 -16.61 2.04 6.64
N ASP A 140 -16.68 0.87 5.99
CA ASP A 140 -17.91 0.13 5.69
C ASP A 140 -17.87 -1.29 6.29
N LYS A 141 -18.46 -1.47 7.47
CA LYS A 141 -18.54 -2.78 8.16
C LYS A 141 -19.37 -3.83 7.39
N ALA A 142 -20.36 -3.39 6.61
CA ALA A 142 -21.28 -4.27 5.88
C ALA A 142 -20.67 -4.84 4.59
N ARG A 143 -19.80 -4.09 3.91
CA ARG A 143 -19.18 -4.45 2.61
C ARG A 143 -18.00 -5.42 2.74
N THR A 144 -17.51 -5.62 3.94
CA THR A 144 -16.23 -6.30 4.23
C THR A 144 -16.28 -7.81 4.09
N ARG A 145 -17.46 -8.44 4.15
CA ARG A 145 -17.59 -9.90 3.94
C ARG A 145 -17.31 -10.30 2.48
N ALA A 146 -17.54 -9.39 1.53
CA ALA A 146 -17.36 -9.66 0.10
C ALA A 146 -15.92 -9.43 -0.42
N TYR A 147 -15.13 -8.57 0.23
CA TYR A 147 -13.83 -8.11 -0.31
C TYR A 147 -12.59 -8.49 0.50
N GLY A 148 -12.73 -9.19 1.63
CA GLY A 148 -11.62 -9.87 2.32
C GLY A 148 -10.54 -8.99 2.96
N GLY A 149 -10.71 -7.67 3.04
CA GLY A 149 -9.74 -6.78 3.67
C GLY A 149 -9.78 -6.89 5.21
N ASN A 150 -8.63 -7.15 5.86
CA ASN A 150 -8.54 -7.36 7.31
C ASN A 150 -8.45 -6.04 8.12
N GLY A 151 -8.43 -4.86 7.47
CA GLY A 151 -8.28 -3.56 8.13
C GLY A 151 -6.91 -3.33 8.78
N ILE A 152 -5.87 -4.06 8.34
CA ILE A 152 -4.51 -3.96 8.90
C ILE A 152 -3.53 -3.34 7.89
N GLY A 153 -3.81 -3.45 6.59
CA GLY A 153 -2.88 -3.01 5.54
C GLY A 153 -2.42 -1.56 5.67
N LEU A 154 -3.35 -0.62 5.91
CA LEU A 154 -3.01 0.80 6.07
C LEU A 154 -2.30 1.07 7.41
N SER A 155 -2.56 0.32 8.48
CA SER A 155 -1.79 0.44 9.72
C SER A 155 -0.36 -0.08 9.58
N ILE A 156 -0.12 -1.09 8.75
CA ILE A 156 1.23 -1.52 8.36
C ILE A 156 1.95 -0.40 7.61
N VAL A 157 1.30 0.21 6.62
CA VAL A 157 1.87 1.36 5.89
C VAL A 157 2.25 2.46 6.85
N LYS A 158 1.35 2.85 7.76
CA LYS A 158 1.62 3.89 8.76
C LYS A 158 2.83 3.55 9.61
N ALA A 159 2.92 2.33 10.14
CA ALA A 159 4.04 1.88 10.95
C ALA A 159 5.38 1.90 10.18
N ILE A 160 5.40 1.47 8.92
CA ILE A 160 6.58 1.53 8.06
C ILE A 160 7.01 2.98 7.82
N MET A 161 6.07 3.86 7.46
CA MET A 161 6.40 5.25 7.15
C MET A 161 6.83 6.02 8.39
N ASP A 162 6.26 5.72 9.57
CA ASP A 162 6.69 6.30 10.85
C ASP A 162 8.13 5.86 11.21
N ARG A 163 8.50 4.59 10.98
CA ARG A 163 9.88 4.11 11.15
C ARG A 163 10.88 4.80 10.22
N HIS A 164 10.47 5.13 9.01
CA HIS A 164 11.28 5.90 8.06
C HIS A 164 11.28 7.41 8.35
N GLU A 165 10.50 7.86 9.34
CA GLU A 165 10.28 9.29 9.62
C GLU A 165 9.78 10.05 8.37
N LYS A 166 8.95 9.39 7.57
CA LYS A 166 8.41 9.91 6.31
C LYS A 166 6.90 10.01 6.35
N LYS A 167 6.36 10.87 5.51
CA LYS A 167 4.93 11.15 5.45
C LYS A 167 4.21 10.18 4.52
N CYS A 168 2.99 9.84 4.89
CA CYS A 168 2.01 9.19 4.03
C CYS A 168 0.62 9.80 4.28
N GLY A 169 -0.31 9.56 3.37
CA GLY A 169 -1.65 10.09 3.51
C GLY A 169 -2.62 9.57 2.47
N ALA A 170 -3.87 10.02 2.59
CA ALA A 170 -4.95 9.76 1.66
C ALA A 170 -5.63 11.08 1.29
N ILE A 171 -6.05 11.20 0.04
CA ILE A 171 -6.72 12.39 -0.49
C ILE A 171 -7.92 11.92 -1.31
N ASN A 172 -9.10 12.44 -1.00
CA ASN A 172 -10.26 12.30 -1.87
C ASN A 172 -10.06 13.08 -3.17
N ARG A 173 -10.32 12.43 -4.30
CA ARG A 173 -10.34 13.04 -5.63
C ARG A 173 -11.79 13.01 -6.15
N PRO A 174 -12.14 13.80 -7.18
CA PRO A 174 -13.52 13.84 -7.69
C PRO A 174 -14.12 12.46 -7.99
N ASP A 175 -13.31 11.55 -8.53
CA ASP A 175 -13.74 10.21 -8.98
C ASP A 175 -13.21 9.05 -8.14
N GLY A 176 -12.53 9.30 -7.01
CA GLY A 176 -11.92 8.23 -6.24
C GLY A 176 -11.02 8.70 -5.11
N VAL A 177 -10.09 7.86 -4.72
CA VAL A 177 -9.16 8.11 -3.61
C VAL A 177 -7.73 7.93 -4.08
N GLU A 178 -6.84 8.79 -3.62
CA GLU A 178 -5.39 8.73 -3.85
C GLU A 178 -4.68 8.50 -2.53
N PHE A 179 -3.94 7.41 -2.42
CA PHE A 179 -3.02 7.15 -1.32
C PHE A 179 -1.60 7.50 -1.76
N TRP A 180 -0.81 8.12 -0.88
CA TRP A 180 0.54 8.56 -1.19
C TRP A 180 1.51 8.35 -0.04
N PHE A 181 2.80 8.26 -0.37
CA PHE A 181 3.91 8.30 0.59
C PHE A 181 5.09 9.05 0.01
N GLU A 182 6.01 9.49 0.86
CA GLU A 182 7.19 10.27 0.49
C GLU A 182 8.48 9.58 0.94
N LEU A 183 9.52 9.71 0.11
CA LEU A 183 10.87 9.23 0.40
C LEU A 183 11.89 10.30 0.01
N ASP A 184 13.10 10.27 0.60
CA ASP A 184 14.20 11.11 0.17
C ASP A 184 14.84 10.55 -1.11
N CYS A 185 15.19 11.43 -2.06
CA CYS A 185 15.99 11.08 -3.23
C CYS A 185 17.42 11.64 -3.15
N ASN A 186 17.69 12.60 -2.28
CA ASN A 186 19.04 13.08 -2.01
C ASN A 186 19.74 12.16 -1.01
N SER A 187 21.09 12.02 -1.14
CA SER A 187 21.89 11.35 -0.12
C SER A 187 21.60 11.96 1.25
N LEU A 188 21.35 11.10 2.24
CA LEU A 188 21.32 11.55 3.62
C LEU A 188 22.69 12.15 3.94
N GLU A 189 22.83 13.48 3.86
CA GLU A 189 23.93 14.15 4.53
C GLU A 189 23.75 13.85 6.02
N LYS A 190 24.52 12.88 6.52
CA LYS A 190 24.71 12.75 7.97
C LYS A 190 25.27 14.09 8.42
N GLY A 191 24.40 14.89 9.06
CA GLY A 191 24.88 16.05 9.79
C GLY A 191 25.98 15.60 10.74
N THR A 192 27.19 15.91 10.38
CA THR A 192 28.35 15.87 11.27
C THR A 192 28.20 17.08 12.20
N GLU A 193 27.77 16.85 13.40
CA GLU A 193 28.17 17.60 14.59
C GLU A 193 28.62 16.64 15.67
#